data_548274cfdf8a55964a935c6d2de6e2fe
#
_entry.id   548274cfdf8a55964a935c6d2de6e2fe
#
_cell.length_a   1.000
_cell.length_b   1.000
_cell.length_c   1.000
_cell.angle_alpha   90.00
_cell.angle_beta   90.00
_cell.angle_gamma   90.00
#
_symmetry.space_group_name_H-M   'P 1'
#
loop_
_entity.id
_entity.type
_entity.pdbx_description
1 polymer ?
#
loop_
_entity_poly.entity_id
_entity_poly.type
_entity_poly.pdbx_seq_one_letter_code
_entity_poly.pdbx_strand_id
1 'polypeptide(L)'
;VYALPYTEKVHPMYEKLGGIPALEEIKFSLTSNRGCFGGCNFCALTFHQGRILQTRSHESLIEEATRMTNDPEFKGYIHDVGGPTADFRQPSCQKQLTKGVCKNKQCLFPTPCKNLTVDHSDYVSLLRKLRKIPGVKKVFIRSGVRFDYVVADRDKTFLRELVEHHVSGQLRV
;
A
#
# COMPACT_ATOMS: atom_id res chain seq x y z
N VAL A 1 14.93 7.14 -5.34
CA VAL A 1 15.16 5.68 -5.26
C VAL A 1 14.27 4.96 -6.28
N TYR A 2 12.95 5.12 -6.24
CA TYR A 2 12.01 4.38 -7.11
C TYR A 2 12.12 4.70 -8.62
N ALA A 3 12.76 5.79 -8.99
CA ALA A 3 13.05 6.15 -10.39
C ALA A 3 14.40 5.63 -10.90
N LEU A 4 15.14 4.86 -10.10
CA LEU A 4 16.38 4.25 -10.54
C LEU A 4 16.09 3.12 -11.55
N PRO A 5 17.02 2.86 -12.49
CA PRO A 5 16.83 1.86 -13.54
C PRO A 5 17.06 0.44 -12.99
N TYR A 6 16.11 -0.05 -12.21
CA TYR A 6 16.15 -1.44 -11.74
C TYR A 6 15.88 -2.40 -12.91
N THR A 7 16.54 -3.55 -12.88
CA THR A 7 16.34 -4.60 -13.91
C THR A 7 14.98 -5.28 -13.80
N GLU A 8 14.38 -5.27 -12.61
CA GLU A 8 13.09 -5.94 -12.31
C GLU A 8 13.05 -7.42 -12.72
N LYS A 9 14.21 -8.06 -12.79
CA LYS A 9 14.41 -9.46 -13.20
C LYS A 9 15.13 -10.25 -12.13
N VAL A 10 14.98 -11.55 -12.19
CA VAL A 10 15.78 -12.50 -11.38
C VAL A 10 17.25 -12.33 -11.73
N HIS A 11 18.12 -12.30 -10.73
CA HIS A 11 19.56 -12.30 -10.98
C HIS A 11 19.97 -13.60 -11.69
N PRO A 12 20.84 -13.57 -12.73
CA PRO A 12 21.17 -14.73 -13.54
C PRO A 12 21.66 -15.95 -12.77
N MET A 13 22.26 -15.75 -11.60
CA MET A 13 22.69 -16.87 -10.75
C MET A 13 21.54 -17.78 -10.30
N TYR A 14 20.32 -17.26 -10.18
CA TYR A 14 19.14 -18.03 -9.75
C TYR A 14 18.38 -18.67 -10.92
N GLU A 15 18.63 -18.26 -12.16
CA GLU A 15 17.94 -18.81 -13.34
C GLU A 15 18.15 -20.34 -13.43
N LYS A 16 19.40 -20.78 -13.22
CA LYS A 16 19.75 -22.21 -13.22
C LYS A 16 19.13 -23.02 -12.06
N LEU A 17 18.67 -22.32 -11.02
CA LEU A 17 18.01 -22.91 -9.85
C LEU A 17 16.48 -22.88 -9.95
N GLY A 18 15.93 -22.51 -11.11
CA GLY A 18 14.47 -22.40 -11.31
C GLY A 18 13.88 -21.03 -10.98
N GLY A 19 14.72 -20.00 -10.84
CA GLY A 19 14.27 -18.63 -10.58
C GLY A 19 13.97 -18.35 -9.11
N ILE A 20 13.14 -17.34 -8.87
CA ILE A 20 12.68 -16.94 -7.52
C ILE A 20 11.15 -16.94 -7.54
N PRO A 21 10.47 -17.98 -7.00
CA PRO A 21 9.02 -18.08 -7.04
C PRO A 21 8.29 -16.85 -6.44
N ALA A 22 8.86 -16.25 -5.39
CA ALA A 22 8.29 -15.07 -4.77
C ALA A 22 8.20 -13.85 -5.72
N LEU A 23 9.06 -13.78 -6.75
CA LEU A 23 9.03 -12.68 -7.71
C LEU A 23 7.75 -12.70 -8.54
N GLU A 24 7.24 -13.88 -8.89
CA GLU A 24 6.00 -14.03 -9.66
C GLU A 24 4.80 -13.36 -8.95
N GLU A 25 4.79 -13.43 -7.62
CA GLU A 25 3.72 -12.85 -6.80
C GLU A 25 3.81 -11.33 -6.67
N ILE A 26 5.03 -10.76 -6.67
CA ILE A 26 5.26 -9.36 -6.33
C ILE A 26 5.69 -8.50 -7.53
N LYS A 27 6.10 -9.09 -8.66
CA LYS A 27 6.67 -8.38 -9.82
C LYS A 27 5.84 -7.17 -10.26
N PHE A 28 4.53 -7.31 -10.31
CA PHE A 28 3.61 -6.25 -10.71
C PHE A 28 2.86 -5.66 -9.51
N SER A 29 3.60 -5.34 -8.45
CA SER A 29 3.07 -4.72 -7.25
C SER A 29 3.73 -3.38 -6.99
N LEU A 30 2.98 -2.42 -6.45
CA LEU A 30 3.42 -1.07 -6.13
C LEU A 30 3.55 -0.90 -4.61
N THR A 31 4.72 -0.53 -4.13
CA THR A 31 4.89 -0.08 -2.75
C THR A 31 4.50 1.38 -2.64
N SER A 32 3.33 1.65 -2.09
CA SER A 32 2.76 3.00 -2.03
C SER A 32 3.25 3.82 -0.84
N ASN A 33 3.60 3.14 0.25
CA ASN A 33 4.07 3.78 1.49
C ASN A 33 4.97 2.82 2.28
N ARG A 34 5.76 3.39 3.18
CA ARG A 34 6.54 2.69 4.20
C ARG A 34 6.23 3.29 5.57
N GLY A 35 6.59 2.55 6.63
CA GLY A 35 6.25 2.91 7.99
C GLY A 35 4.80 2.55 8.35
N CYS A 36 4.53 2.40 9.64
CA CYS A 36 3.20 2.05 10.13
C CYS A 36 3.00 2.58 11.55
N PHE A 37 1.99 3.40 11.77
CA PHE A 37 1.67 3.91 13.10
C PHE A 37 0.75 3.00 13.92
N GLY A 38 0.33 1.87 13.38
CA GLY A 38 -0.60 0.93 14.04
C GLY A 38 -0.11 0.42 15.38
N GLY A 39 1.17 0.02 15.47
CA GLY A 39 1.79 -0.41 16.72
C GLY A 39 1.20 -1.72 17.27
N CYS A 40 0.79 -2.64 16.40
CA CYS A 40 0.27 -3.96 16.78
C CYS A 40 1.32 -4.77 17.53
N ASN A 41 0.95 -5.40 18.63
CA ASN A 41 1.89 -6.11 19.52
C ASN A 41 2.59 -7.32 18.87
N PHE A 42 1.98 -7.91 17.85
CA PHE A 42 2.53 -9.06 17.11
C PHE A 42 3.40 -8.67 15.92
N CYS A 43 3.45 -7.39 15.53
CA CYS A 43 4.00 -6.96 14.25
C CYS A 43 5.35 -6.26 14.41
N ALA A 44 6.38 -6.78 13.72
CA ALA A 44 7.73 -6.20 13.74
C ALA A 44 7.92 -5.04 12.74
N LEU A 45 6.96 -4.77 11.85
CA LEU A 45 7.09 -3.76 10.80
C LEU A 45 7.37 -2.35 11.35
N THR A 46 6.77 -2.00 12.48
CA THR A 46 7.00 -0.71 13.14
C THR A 46 8.44 -0.54 13.66
N PHE A 47 9.13 -1.63 13.93
CA PHE A 47 10.52 -1.60 14.42
C PHE A 47 11.52 -1.42 13.27
N HIS A 48 11.33 -2.10 12.15
CA HIS A 48 12.30 -2.01 11.05
C HIS A 48 11.96 -0.98 9.97
N GLN A 49 10.69 -0.61 9.79
CA GLN A 49 10.30 0.46 8.85
C GLN A 49 10.00 1.80 9.54
N GLY A 50 9.89 1.78 10.88
CA GLY A 50 9.53 2.95 11.66
C GLY A 50 8.01 3.19 11.73
N ARG A 51 7.63 4.16 12.56
CA ARG A 51 6.23 4.51 12.83
C ARG A 51 5.77 5.80 12.13
N ILE A 52 6.66 6.44 11.40
CA ILE A 52 6.36 7.64 10.61
C ILE A 52 6.08 7.18 9.18
N LEU A 53 4.96 7.59 8.63
CA LEU A 53 4.61 7.26 7.24
C LEU A 53 5.53 8.01 6.27
N GLN A 54 6.02 7.27 5.30
CA GLN A 54 6.75 7.78 4.15
C GLN A 54 5.97 7.39 2.90
N THR A 55 5.14 8.29 2.44
CA THR A 55 4.20 8.06 1.35
C THR A 55 4.79 8.53 0.03
N ARG A 56 4.68 7.71 -0.99
CA ARG A 56 5.08 8.06 -2.36
C ARG A 56 4.03 8.93 -3.02
N SER A 57 4.48 9.86 -3.85
CA SER A 57 3.57 10.69 -4.65
C SER A 57 2.79 9.86 -5.68
N HIS A 58 1.64 10.37 -6.09
CA HIS A 58 0.84 9.75 -7.15
C HIS A 58 1.62 9.65 -8.46
N GLU A 59 2.35 10.70 -8.81
CA GLU A 59 3.16 10.77 -10.04
C GLU A 59 4.18 9.63 -10.09
N SER A 60 4.92 9.42 -8.99
CA SER A 60 5.91 8.35 -8.88
C SER A 60 5.29 6.96 -9.06
N LEU A 61 4.10 6.74 -8.50
CA LEU A 61 3.38 5.45 -8.60
C LEU A 61 2.76 5.24 -9.99
N ILE A 62 2.23 6.31 -10.60
CA ILE A 62 1.67 6.27 -11.95
C ILE A 62 2.78 6.00 -12.97
N GLU A 63 3.94 6.65 -12.82
CA GLU A 63 5.10 6.42 -13.69
C GLU A 63 5.57 4.96 -13.62
N GLU A 64 5.70 4.39 -12.41
CA GLU A 64 6.07 2.99 -12.23
C GLU A 64 5.02 2.04 -12.83
N ALA A 65 3.74 2.27 -12.55
CA ALA A 65 2.65 1.48 -13.13
C ALA A 65 2.63 1.57 -14.68
N THR A 66 2.92 2.74 -15.24
CA THR A 66 3.01 2.92 -16.69
C THR A 66 4.20 2.14 -17.26
N ARG A 67 5.35 2.10 -16.58
CA ARG A 67 6.47 1.25 -17.00
C ARG A 67 6.09 -0.25 -16.99
N MET A 68 5.35 -0.69 -15.97
CA MET A 68 4.85 -2.08 -15.91
C MET A 68 4.02 -2.47 -17.15
N THR A 69 3.23 -1.55 -17.70
CA THR A 69 2.41 -1.85 -18.88
C THR A 69 3.24 -2.12 -20.14
N ASN A 70 4.51 -1.75 -20.16
CA ASN A 70 5.45 -2.03 -21.26
C ASN A 70 6.18 -3.37 -21.10
N ASP A 71 6.05 -4.04 -19.94
CA ASP A 71 6.64 -5.37 -19.76
C ASP A 71 5.81 -6.41 -20.52
N PRO A 72 6.43 -7.25 -21.38
CA PRO A 72 5.71 -8.26 -22.17
C PRO A 72 4.99 -9.31 -21.32
N GLU A 73 5.38 -9.50 -20.07
CA GLU A 73 4.73 -10.41 -19.13
C GLU A 73 3.54 -9.78 -18.43
N PHE A 74 3.34 -8.46 -18.55
CA PHE A 74 2.24 -7.77 -17.90
C PHE A 74 0.90 -8.08 -18.57
N LYS A 75 0.01 -8.74 -17.84
CA LYS A 75 -1.31 -9.15 -18.34
C LYS A 75 -2.45 -8.16 -18.04
N GLY A 76 -2.08 -6.99 -17.54
CA GLY A 76 -3.03 -5.92 -17.16
C GLY A 76 -3.42 -5.93 -15.69
N TYR A 77 -2.76 -6.71 -14.85
CA TYR A 77 -3.09 -6.84 -13.44
C TYR A 77 -2.00 -6.25 -12.55
N ILE A 78 -2.32 -5.18 -11.82
CA ILE A 78 -1.49 -4.71 -10.71
C ILE A 78 -1.91 -5.55 -9.49
N HIS A 79 -0.99 -6.37 -8.99
CA HIS A 79 -1.28 -7.38 -7.97
C HIS A 79 -1.47 -6.77 -6.58
N ASP A 80 -0.81 -5.65 -6.29
CA ASP A 80 -0.96 -4.93 -5.03
C ASP A 80 -0.61 -3.45 -5.18
N VAL A 81 -1.32 -2.60 -4.48
CA VAL A 81 -0.95 -1.19 -4.26
C VAL A 81 -0.91 -0.98 -2.75
N GLY A 82 0.20 -1.39 -2.14
CA GLY A 82 0.23 -1.58 -0.71
C GLY A 82 1.45 -1.02 0.00
N GLY A 83 1.58 -1.47 1.21
CA GLY A 83 2.64 -1.14 2.15
C GLY A 83 2.48 -1.96 3.42
N PRO A 84 3.12 -1.58 4.54
CA PRO A 84 2.96 -2.26 5.81
C PRO A 84 1.51 -2.35 6.29
N THR A 85 0.72 -1.34 5.95
CA THR A 85 -0.74 -1.28 6.05
C THR A 85 -1.20 -0.48 4.85
N ALA A 86 -1.97 -1.09 3.96
CA ALA A 86 -2.27 -0.55 2.63
C ALA A 86 -2.97 0.82 2.70
N ASP A 87 -3.91 0.96 3.61
CA ASP A 87 -4.74 2.14 3.79
C ASP A 87 -4.10 3.24 4.67
N PHE A 88 -2.86 3.03 5.17
CA PHE A 88 -2.12 4.06 5.91
C PHE A 88 -1.26 4.92 4.98
N ARG A 89 -1.88 5.77 4.19
CA ARG A 89 -1.15 6.66 3.29
C ARG A 89 -0.93 8.07 3.83
N GLN A 90 -1.77 8.53 4.74
CA GLN A 90 -1.69 9.89 5.30
C GLN A 90 -1.56 9.86 6.82
N PRO A 91 -0.84 10.84 7.41
CA PRO A 91 -0.85 11.04 8.84
C PRO A 91 -2.27 11.28 9.35
N SER A 92 -2.63 10.62 10.44
CA SER A 92 -4.01 10.63 10.97
C SER A 92 -4.21 11.55 12.16
N CYS A 93 -3.24 12.39 12.47
CA CYS A 93 -3.42 13.47 13.46
C CYS A 93 -2.31 14.52 13.31
N GLN A 94 -2.57 15.73 13.80
CA GLN A 94 -1.62 16.85 13.76
C GLN A 94 -0.28 16.54 14.40
N LYS A 95 -0.28 15.71 15.45
CA LYS A 95 0.98 15.31 16.10
C LYS A 95 1.87 14.46 15.16
N GLN A 96 1.28 13.58 14.36
CA GLN A 96 2.05 12.77 13.39
C GLN A 96 2.73 13.66 12.34
N LEU A 97 2.10 14.76 11.94
CA LEU A 97 2.68 15.73 11.01
C LEU A 97 3.89 16.49 11.58
N THR A 98 3.89 16.76 12.88
CA THR A 98 4.87 17.68 13.49
C THR A 98 5.92 16.99 14.37
N LYS A 99 5.50 15.97 15.14
CA LYS A 99 6.30 15.32 16.19
C LYS A 99 6.40 13.80 16.04
N GLY A 100 5.78 13.25 15.02
CA GLY A 100 5.64 11.80 14.85
C GLY A 100 4.61 11.17 15.79
N VAL A 101 4.67 9.86 15.96
CA VAL A 101 3.70 9.09 16.75
C VAL A 101 3.95 9.17 18.25
N CYS A 102 2.92 8.88 19.03
CA CYS A 102 3.03 8.76 20.49
C CYS A 102 3.89 7.56 20.87
N LYS A 103 4.84 7.73 21.83
CA LYS A 103 5.71 6.65 22.30
C LYS A 103 4.94 5.54 23.03
N ASN A 104 4.03 5.93 23.94
CA ASN A 104 3.38 5.03 24.90
C ASN A 104 1.87 4.88 24.63
N LYS A 105 1.41 5.12 23.40
CA LYS A 105 -0.01 5.02 23.04
C LYS A 105 -0.17 4.55 21.61
N GLN A 106 -1.06 3.57 21.43
CA GLN A 106 -1.52 3.18 20.11
C GLN A 106 -2.68 4.10 19.65
N CYS A 107 -2.78 4.31 18.33
CA CYS A 107 -3.78 5.21 17.77
C CYS A 107 -5.19 4.60 17.73
N LEU A 108 -5.28 3.26 17.64
CA LEU A 108 -6.52 2.54 17.43
C LEU A 108 -6.90 1.61 18.60
N PHE A 109 -5.97 1.31 19.50
CA PHE A 109 -6.19 0.37 20.59
C PHE A 109 -5.88 1.02 21.96
N PRO A 110 -6.63 0.66 23.05
CA PRO A 110 -7.83 -0.18 23.10
C PRO A 110 -9.08 0.48 22.51
N THR A 111 -9.06 1.78 22.36
CA THR A 111 -10.10 2.59 21.71
C THR A 111 -9.46 3.62 20.78
N PRO A 112 -10.11 3.99 19.67
CA PRO A 112 -9.59 5.02 18.78
C PRO A 112 -9.26 6.32 19.53
N CYS A 113 -8.11 6.89 19.20
CA CYS A 113 -7.66 8.13 19.79
C CYS A 113 -8.62 9.28 19.43
N LYS A 114 -8.97 10.13 20.39
CA LYS A 114 -9.86 11.30 20.15
C LYS A 114 -9.34 12.26 19.07
N ASN A 115 -8.01 12.30 18.87
CA ASN A 115 -7.38 13.17 17.86
C ASN A 115 -7.16 12.44 16.52
N LEU A 116 -7.68 11.23 16.37
CA LEU A 116 -7.57 10.49 15.12
C LEU A 116 -8.52 11.08 14.09
N THR A 117 -7.98 11.45 12.96
CA THR A 117 -8.74 11.82 11.76
C THR A 117 -8.47 10.77 10.71
N VAL A 118 -9.51 10.05 10.30
CA VAL A 118 -9.42 9.03 9.27
C VAL A 118 -9.84 9.63 7.95
N ASP A 119 -9.01 9.49 6.94
CA ASP A 119 -9.27 9.98 5.59
C ASP A 119 -8.56 9.07 4.57
N HIS A 120 -9.36 8.43 3.71
CA HIS A 120 -8.87 7.60 2.62
C HIS A 120 -8.94 8.28 1.25
N SER A 121 -9.29 9.55 1.17
CA SER A 121 -9.50 10.29 -0.09
C SER A 121 -8.29 10.25 -1.02
N ASP A 122 -7.08 10.41 -0.46
CA ASP A 122 -5.82 10.29 -1.20
C ASP A 122 -5.65 8.89 -1.83
N TYR A 123 -5.92 7.85 -1.04
CA TYR A 123 -5.79 6.47 -1.51
C TYR A 123 -6.83 6.13 -2.60
N VAL A 124 -8.07 6.50 -2.41
CA VAL A 124 -9.14 6.37 -3.41
C VAL A 124 -8.75 7.09 -4.71
N SER A 125 -8.25 8.33 -4.59
CA SER A 125 -7.79 9.11 -5.74
C SER A 125 -6.66 8.40 -6.49
N LEU A 126 -5.67 7.85 -5.78
CA LEU A 126 -4.58 7.07 -6.37
C LEU A 126 -5.12 5.84 -7.11
N LEU A 127 -5.93 5.03 -6.46
CA LEU A 127 -6.49 3.79 -7.04
C LEU A 127 -7.28 4.06 -8.32
N ARG A 128 -8.08 5.13 -8.32
CA ARG A 128 -8.84 5.58 -9.50
C ARG A 128 -7.92 6.02 -10.64
N LYS A 129 -6.81 6.70 -10.36
CA LYS A 129 -5.81 7.09 -11.36
C LYS A 129 -5.12 5.87 -11.95
N LEU A 130 -4.70 4.91 -11.13
CA LEU A 130 -4.05 3.68 -11.58
C LEU A 130 -4.97 2.85 -12.49
N ARG A 131 -6.26 2.75 -12.17
CA ARG A 131 -7.26 2.05 -13.00
C ARG A 131 -7.47 2.68 -14.37
N LYS A 132 -7.11 3.96 -14.55
CA LYS A 132 -7.25 4.68 -15.82
C LYS A 132 -6.04 4.57 -16.74
N ILE A 133 -4.95 3.94 -16.28
CA ILE A 133 -3.74 3.78 -17.10
C ILE A 133 -4.04 2.82 -18.25
N PRO A 134 -3.77 3.18 -19.51
CA PRO A 134 -3.91 2.28 -20.64
C PRO A 134 -3.12 0.98 -20.42
N GLY A 135 -3.74 -0.16 -20.69
CA GLY A 135 -3.16 -1.48 -20.43
C GLY A 135 -3.47 -2.06 -19.05
N VAL A 136 -3.89 -1.26 -18.08
CA VAL A 136 -4.33 -1.75 -16.77
C VAL A 136 -5.79 -2.18 -16.82
N LYS A 137 -6.06 -3.44 -16.50
CA LYS A 137 -7.41 -4.05 -16.45
C LYS A 137 -7.97 -4.06 -15.03
N LYS A 138 -7.11 -4.39 -14.05
CA LYS A 138 -7.48 -4.50 -12.62
C LYS A 138 -6.32 -4.03 -11.75
N VAL A 139 -6.69 -3.42 -10.63
CA VAL A 139 -5.76 -3.01 -9.57
C VAL A 139 -6.25 -3.65 -8.28
N PHE A 140 -5.43 -4.52 -7.70
CA PHE A 140 -5.77 -5.24 -6.48
C PHE A 140 -5.08 -4.63 -5.26
N ILE A 141 -5.65 -4.87 -4.09
CA ILE A 141 -5.06 -4.62 -2.78
C ILE A 141 -4.96 -5.98 -2.09
N ARG A 142 -3.73 -6.49 -1.96
CA ARG A 142 -3.41 -7.75 -1.29
C ARG A 142 -2.70 -7.55 0.04
N SER A 143 -2.06 -6.40 0.23
CA SER A 143 -1.54 -5.97 1.52
C SER A 143 -2.68 -5.82 2.53
N GLY A 144 -2.40 -6.09 3.80
CA GLY A 144 -3.41 -6.00 4.85
C GLY A 144 -4.01 -4.60 4.96
N VAL A 145 -5.31 -4.55 5.08
CA VAL A 145 -6.09 -3.33 5.35
C VAL A 145 -6.44 -3.29 6.83
N ARG A 146 -6.26 -2.15 7.47
CA ARG A 146 -6.60 -1.99 8.87
C ARG A 146 -8.10 -1.75 9.04
N PHE A 147 -8.85 -2.83 9.30
CA PHE A 147 -10.32 -2.80 9.31
C PHE A 147 -10.91 -1.80 10.32
N ASP A 148 -10.33 -1.68 11.51
CA ASP A 148 -10.78 -0.74 12.53
C ASP A 148 -10.59 0.73 12.10
N TYR A 149 -9.56 1.01 11.29
CA TYR A 149 -9.33 2.31 10.67
C TYR A 149 -10.37 2.59 9.57
N VAL A 150 -10.65 1.59 8.71
CA VAL A 150 -11.70 1.69 7.68
C VAL A 150 -13.09 1.91 8.29
N VAL A 151 -13.40 1.18 9.38
CA VAL A 151 -14.68 1.35 10.09
C VAL A 151 -14.82 2.73 10.71
N ALA A 152 -13.71 3.30 11.21
CA ALA A 152 -13.68 4.63 11.81
C ALA A 152 -13.81 5.77 10.77
N ASP A 153 -13.62 5.51 9.49
CA ASP A 153 -13.87 6.49 8.43
C ASP A 153 -15.38 6.77 8.32
N ARG A 154 -15.74 8.05 8.37
CA ARG A 154 -17.14 8.49 8.19
C ARG A 154 -17.56 8.39 6.72
N ASP A 155 -16.63 8.64 5.80
CA ASP A 155 -16.85 8.44 4.36
C ASP A 155 -16.63 6.97 3.99
N LYS A 156 -17.69 6.30 3.57
CA LYS A 156 -17.65 4.90 3.17
C LYS A 156 -17.21 4.68 1.72
N THR A 157 -16.74 5.72 1.04
CA THR A 157 -16.29 5.65 -0.35
C THR A 157 -15.16 4.65 -0.52
N PHE A 158 -14.15 4.67 0.37
CA PHE A 158 -13.05 3.71 0.30
C PHE A 158 -13.53 2.27 0.48
N LEU A 159 -14.38 2.00 1.45
CA LEU A 159 -14.91 0.64 1.67
C LEU A 159 -15.66 0.12 0.43
N ARG A 160 -16.47 0.97 -0.19
CA ARG A 160 -17.18 0.62 -1.43
C ARG A 160 -16.23 0.35 -2.59
N GLU A 161 -15.29 1.26 -2.85
CA GLU A 161 -14.26 1.10 -3.90
C GLU A 161 -13.45 -0.19 -3.69
N LEU A 162 -13.05 -0.46 -2.45
CA LEU A 162 -12.29 -1.65 -2.09
C LEU A 162 -13.05 -2.92 -2.50
N VAL A 163 -14.30 -3.04 -2.07
CA VAL A 163 -15.11 -4.24 -2.32
C VAL A 163 -15.46 -4.40 -3.80
N GLU A 164 -15.83 -3.32 -4.47
CA GLU A 164 -16.29 -3.37 -5.87
C GLU A 164 -15.12 -3.58 -6.85
N HIS A 165 -13.92 -3.10 -6.54
CA HIS A 165 -12.86 -2.98 -7.55
C HIS A 165 -11.51 -3.60 -7.18
N HIS A 166 -11.20 -3.79 -5.90
CA HIS A 166 -9.81 -4.03 -5.48
C HIS A 166 -9.60 -5.36 -4.73
N VAL A 167 -10.65 -6.10 -4.43
CA VAL A 167 -10.54 -7.43 -3.80
C VAL A 167 -10.35 -8.49 -4.88
N SER A 168 -9.32 -9.34 -4.73
CA SER A 168 -8.98 -10.40 -5.68
C SER A 168 -9.53 -11.79 -5.32
N GLY A 169 -10.48 -11.86 -4.39
CA GLY A 169 -11.06 -13.11 -3.87
C GLY A 169 -11.21 -13.07 -2.36
N GLN A 170 -10.14 -12.85 -1.62
CA GLN A 170 -10.18 -12.70 -0.16
C GLN A 170 -9.66 -11.32 0.23
N LEU A 171 -10.36 -10.67 1.16
CA LEU A 171 -9.90 -9.46 1.80
C LEU A 171 -8.98 -9.84 2.98
N ARG A 172 -7.78 -9.29 3.00
CA ARG A 172 -6.84 -9.42 4.14
C ARG A 172 -7.01 -8.22 5.07
N VAL A 173 -7.25 -8.51 6.34
CA VAL A 173 -7.42 -7.53 7.41
C VAL A 173 -6.49 -7.84 8.57
#